data_dc028782262c6baa088176e7a72bfd13
#
_entry.id   dc028782262c6baa088176e7a72bfd13
#
_cell.length_a   1.000
_cell.length_b   1.000
_cell.length_c   1.000
_cell.angle_alpha   90.00
_cell.angle_beta   90.00
_cell.angle_gamma   90.00
#
_symmetry.space_group_name_H-M   'P 1'
#
loop_
_entity.id
_entity.type
_entity.pdbx_description
1 polymer ?
#
loop_
_entity_poly.entity_id
_entity_poly.type
_entity_poly.pdbx_seq_one_letter_code
_entity_poly.pdbx_strand_id
1 'polypeptide(L)'
;MKIASKEFVIKKMSELMITPKKKFSQNFLTDYPTVVEAIDALEIEDDDVIIEIGPGLGALSQEIIERGYKLDAYDIDEDMVSHLKKYFSFYSLYHQ
;
A
#
# COMPACT_ATOMS: atom_id res chain seq x y z
N MET A 1 -8.08 -11.05 0.04
CA MET A 1 -8.82 -9.84 -0.41
C MET A 1 -7.84 -8.82 -0.96
N LYS A 2 -8.20 -8.16 -2.04
CA LYS A 2 -7.37 -7.09 -2.60
C LYS A 2 -7.62 -5.78 -1.84
N ILE A 3 -6.54 -5.13 -1.46
CA ILE A 3 -6.61 -3.82 -0.78
C ILE A 3 -7.22 -2.77 -1.72
N ALA A 4 -6.90 -2.84 -3.01
CA ALA A 4 -7.48 -1.96 -4.01
C ALA A 4 -8.91 -2.37 -4.34
N SER A 5 -9.81 -2.18 -3.39
CA SER A 5 -11.23 -2.40 -3.56
C SER A 5 -12.00 -1.46 -2.64
N LYS A 6 -13.16 -1.04 -3.10
CA LYS A 6 -14.05 -0.17 -2.32
C LYS A 6 -14.41 -0.82 -0.99
N GLU A 7 -14.71 -2.10 -1.05
CA GLU A 7 -15.11 -2.89 0.10
C GLU A 7 -14.03 -2.91 1.19
N PHE A 8 -12.78 -3.20 0.79
CA PHE A 8 -11.66 -3.23 1.72
C PHE A 8 -11.42 -1.83 2.32
N VAL A 9 -11.40 -0.80 1.48
CA VAL A 9 -11.13 0.58 1.92
C VAL A 9 -12.16 1.04 2.94
N ILE A 10 -13.45 0.83 2.68
CA ILE A 10 -14.53 1.21 3.58
C ILE A 10 -14.38 0.47 4.91
N LYS A 11 -14.15 -0.83 4.85
CA LYS A 11 -14.00 -1.67 6.04
C LYS A 11 -12.82 -1.21 6.89
N LYS A 12 -11.65 -0.99 6.27
CA LYS A 12 -10.46 -0.59 7.00
C LYS A 12 -10.54 0.80 7.58
N MET A 13 -11.12 1.75 6.87
CA MET A 13 -11.34 3.09 7.42
C MET A 13 -12.20 3.02 8.67
N SER A 14 -13.23 2.18 8.67
CA SER A 14 -14.06 1.97 9.84
C SER A 14 -13.30 1.30 10.98
N GLU A 15 -12.56 0.23 10.70
CA GLU A 15 -11.77 -0.51 11.70
C GLU A 15 -10.70 0.36 12.35
N LEU A 16 -10.02 1.17 11.56
CA LEU A 16 -8.94 2.03 12.04
C LEU A 16 -9.45 3.35 12.61
N MET A 17 -10.76 3.61 12.49
CA MET A 17 -11.39 4.85 12.93
C MET A 17 -10.72 6.08 12.32
N ILE A 18 -10.39 5.98 11.03
CA ILE A 18 -9.72 7.06 10.30
C ILE A 18 -10.61 7.59 9.19
N THR A 19 -10.34 8.83 8.79
CA THR A 19 -10.92 9.46 7.62
C THR A 19 -9.78 9.98 6.76
N PRO A 20 -9.96 10.15 5.45
CA PRO A 20 -8.93 10.73 4.62
C PRO A 20 -8.48 12.09 5.16
N LYS A 21 -7.17 12.26 5.32
CA LYS A 21 -6.59 13.50 5.84
C LYS A 21 -6.15 14.35 4.67
N LYS A 22 -6.93 15.35 4.35
CA LYS A 22 -6.71 16.19 3.15
C LYS A 22 -5.31 16.79 3.07
N LYS A 23 -4.74 17.20 4.20
CA LYS A 23 -3.40 17.79 4.24
C LYS A 23 -2.29 16.82 3.82
N PHE A 24 -2.56 15.50 3.87
CA PHE A 24 -1.64 14.47 3.43
C PHE A 24 -2.00 13.90 2.05
N SER A 25 -3.00 14.49 1.41
CA SER A 25 -3.48 14.06 0.08
C SER A 25 -3.82 12.57 0.04
N GLN A 26 -4.45 12.08 1.09
CA GLN A 26 -4.81 10.66 1.18
C GLN A 26 -6.01 10.33 0.30
N ASN A 27 -5.73 9.65 -0.81
CA ASN A 27 -6.73 9.05 -1.67
C ASN A 27 -6.39 7.58 -1.81
N PHE A 28 -7.31 6.70 -1.43
CA PHE A 28 -7.06 5.27 -1.45
C PHE A 28 -7.52 4.66 -2.75
N LEU A 29 -6.63 3.87 -3.37
CA LEU A 29 -6.94 3.16 -4.59
C LEU A 29 -7.98 2.07 -4.34
N THR A 30 -9.02 2.05 -5.16
CA THR A 30 -10.10 1.06 -5.07
C THR A 30 -10.20 0.19 -6.31
N ASP A 31 -9.35 0.42 -7.31
CA ASP A 31 -9.39 -0.27 -8.59
C ASP A 31 -8.15 -1.14 -8.79
N TYR A 32 -8.28 -2.44 -8.57
CA TYR A 32 -7.17 -3.37 -8.68
C TYR A 32 -6.52 -3.41 -10.08
N PRO A 33 -7.27 -3.39 -11.20
CA PRO A 33 -6.63 -3.34 -12.52
C PRO A 33 -5.69 -2.17 -12.69
N THR A 34 -5.99 -1.02 -12.12
CA THR A 34 -5.11 0.15 -12.15
C THR A 34 -3.81 -0.13 -11.40
N VAL A 35 -3.88 -0.85 -10.28
CA VAL A 35 -2.69 -1.26 -9.53
C VAL A 35 -1.79 -2.13 -10.40
N VAL A 36 -2.36 -3.12 -11.07
CA VAL A 36 -1.60 -4.02 -11.95
C VAL A 36 -0.92 -3.23 -13.07
N GLU A 37 -1.65 -2.33 -13.72
CA GLU A 37 -1.08 -1.48 -14.78
C GLU A 37 0.09 -0.63 -14.27
N ALA A 38 -0.07 -0.04 -13.09
CA ALA A 38 0.96 0.81 -12.51
C ALA A 38 2.24 0.04 -12.23
N ILE A 39 2.12 -1.16 -11.67
CA ILE A 39 3.29 -1.99 -11.36
C ILE A 39 3.93 -2.53 -12.64
N ASP A 40 3.11 -2.96 -13.61
CA ASP A 40 3.64 -3.41 -14.91
C ASP A 40 4.44 -2.30 -15.61
N ALA A 41 4.00 -1.06 -15.51
CA ALA A 41 4.65 0.08 -16.16
C ALA A 41 6.05 0.36 -15.59
N LEU A 42 6.36 -0.09 -14.38
CA LEU A 42 7.66 0.12 -13.75
C LEU A 42 8.76 -0.76 -14.36
N GLU A 43 8.39 -1.84 -15.05
CA GLU A 43 9.34 -2.77 -15.64
C GLU A 43 10.42 -3.22 -14.64
N ILE A 44 9.95 -3.70 -13.48
CA ILE A 44 10.81 -4.06 -12.34
C ILE A 44 11.65 -5.30 -12.66
N GLU A 45 12.95 -5.21 -12.37
CA GLU A 45 13.89 -6.33 -12.50
C GLU A 45 14.09 -6.99 -11.12
N ASP A 46 14.58 -8.23 -11.11
CA ASP A 46 14.65 -9.07 -9.92
C ASP A 46 15.42 -8.47 -8.76
N ASP A 47 16.49 -7.73 -9.02
CA ASP A 47 17.33 -7.15 -7.97
C ASP A 47 16.90 -5.74 -7.54
N ASP A 48 15.85 -5.21 -8.16
CA ASP A 48 15.39 -3.87 -7.84
C ASP A 48 14.77 -3.81 -6.45
N VAL A 49 14.97 -2.69 -5.77
CA VAL A 49 14.24 -2.34 -4.55
C VAL A 49 13.30 -1.20 -4.91
N ILE A 50 12.01 -1.43 -4.70
CA ILE A 50 11.00 -0.42 -4.99
C ILE A 50 10.87 0.49 -3.78
N ILE A 51 10.91 1.80 -4.02
CA ILE A 51 10.64 2.79 -2.98
C ILE A 51 9.25 3.35 -3.23
N GLU A 52 8.40 3.22 -2.22
CA GLU A 52 7.03 3.73 -2.30
C GLU A 52 6.83 4.83 -1.27
N ILE A 53 6.42 6.00 -1.74
CA ILE A 53 6.12 7.14 -0.88
C ILE A 53 4.61 7.26 -0.75
N GLY A 54 4.12 7.28 0.49
CA GLY A 54 2.70 7.42 0.77
C GLY A 54 1.87 6.19 0.40
N PRO A 55 2.24 5.00 0.89
CA PRO A 55 1.52 3.76 0.53
C PRO A 55 0.06 3.71 0.96
N GLY A 56 -0.35 4.54 1.90
CA GLY A 56 -1.72 4.54 2.40
C GLY A 56 -2.09 3.20 3.02
N LEU A 57 -3.20 2.60 2.56
CA LEU A 57 -3.63 1.29 3.05
C LEU A 57 -2.82 0.14 2.46
N GLY A 58 -1.98 0.39 1.45
CA GLY A 58 -1.06 -0.59 0.92
C GLY A 58 -1.49 -1.27 -0.37
N ALA A 59 -2.32 -0.61 -1.18
CA ALA A 59 -2.82 -1.20 -2.43
C ALA A 59 -1.69 -1.55 -3.41
N LEU A 60 -0.77 -0.63 -3.67
CA LEU A 60 0.40 -0.89 -4.51
C LEU A 60 1.39 -1.79 -3.80
N SER A 61 1.58 -1.57 -2.50
CA SER A 61 2.47 -2.38 -1.67
C SER A 61 2.11 -3.86 -1.75
N GLN A 62 0.82 -4.18 -1.68
CA GLN A 62 0.33 -5.56 -1.76
C GLN A 62 0.77 -6.22 -3.06
N GLU A 63 0.57 -5.56 -4.18
CA GLU A 63 0.93 -6.14 -5.48
C GLU A 63 2.44 -6.33 -5.61
N ILE A 64 3.22 -5.34 -5.17
CA ILE A 64 4.68 -5.41 -5.21
C ILE A 64 5.18 -6.61 -4.40
N ILE A 65 4.68 -6.75 -3.17
CA ILE A 65 5.07 -7.83 -2.26
C ILE A 65 4.63 -9.19 -2.80
N GLU A 66 3.40 -9.30 -3.29
CA GLU A 66 2.87 -10.56 -3.82
C GLU A 66 3.59 -11.03 -5.08
N ARG A 67 4.19 -10.12 -5.84
CA ARG A 67 5.04 -10.47 -6.97
C ARG A 67 6.45 -10.87 -6.55
N GLY A 68 6.78 -10.78 -5.27
CA GLY A 68 8.08 -11.18 -4.74
C GLY A 68 9.16 -10.11 -4.81
N TYR A 69 8.80 -8.86 -5.09
CA TYR A 69 9.76 -7.76 -5.15
C TYR A 69 10.05 -7.19 -3.76
N LYS A 70 11.21 -6.56 -3.63
CA LYS A 70 11.61 -5.88 -2.40
C LYS A 70 10.98 -4.50 -2.37
N LEU A 71 10.42 -4.14 -1.22
CA LEU A 71 9.73 -2.86 -1.05
C LEU A 71 10.25 -2.12 0.17
N ASP A 72 10.50 -0.84 -0.02
CA ASP A 72 10.85 0.09 1.05
C ASP A 72 9.81 1.21 1.02
N ALA A 73 8.90 1.21 1.98
CA ALA A 73 7.74 2.10 1.98
C ALA A 73 7.82 3.12 3.10
N TYR A 74 7.46 4.35 2.79
CA TYR A 74 7.52 5.49 3.72
C TYR A 74 6.19 6.23 3.73
N ASP A 75 5.65 6.48 4.91
CA ASP A 75 4.44 7.27 5.07
C ASP A 75 4.61 8.23 6.25
N ILE A 76 4.13 9.46 6.09
CA ILE A 76 4.16 10.46 7.16
C ILE A 76 3.01 10.28 8.15
N ASP A 77 2.01 9.48 7.79
CA ASP A 77 0.84 9.22 8.63
C ASP A 77 1.09 7.99 9.50
N GLU A 78 1.16 8.20 10.81
CA GLU A 78 1.43 7.13 11.78
C GLU A 78 0.36 6.04 11.77
N ASP A 79 -0.89 6.40 11.48
CA ASP A 79 -1.97 5.43 11.38
C ASP A 79 -1.73 4.46 10.22
N MET A 80 -1.23 4.98 9.10
CA MET A 80 -0.90 4.16 7.93
C MET A 80 0.29 3.26 8.21
N VAL A 81 1.34 3.80 8.85
CA VAL A 81 2.52 3.01 9.22
C VAL A 81 2.12 1.86 10.14
N SER A 82 1.31 2.13 11.16
CA SER A 82 0.84 1.11 12.10
C SER A 82 0.02 0.03 11.38
N HIS A 83 -0.87 0.44 10.48
CA HIS A 83 -1.67 -0.49 9.69
C HIS A 83 -0.78 -1.40 8.83
N LEU A 84 0.19 -0.82 8.11
CA LEU A 84 1.05 -1.55 7.21
C LEU A 84 1.91 -2.57 7.95
N LYS A 85 2.47 -2.19 9.10
CA LYS A 85 3.25 -3.11 9.93
C LYS A 85 2.44 -4.32 10.36
N LYS A 86 1.19 -4.11 10.68
CA LYS A 86 0.28 -5.18 11.09
C LYS A 86 -0.15 -6.05 9.92
N TYR A 87 -0.59 -5.40 8.83
CA TYR A 87 -1.15 -6.10 7.68
C TYR A 87 -0.13 -6.94 6.95
N PHE A 88 1.10 -6.43 6.83
CA PHE A 88 2.18 -7.09 6.11
C PHE A 88 3.19 -7.77 7.04
N SER A 89 2.76 -8.17 8.24
CA SER A 89 3.66 -8.76 9.24
C SER A 89 4.34 -10.04 8.79
N PHE A 90 3.75 -10.75 7.82
CA PHE A 90 4.32 -11.99 7.28
C PHE A 90 5.23 -11.78 6.07
N TYR A 91 5.42 -10.54 5.63
CA TYR A 91 6.21 -10.21 4.46
C TYR A 91 7.46 -9.44 4.85
N SER A 92 8.50 -9.56 4.01
CA SER A 92 9.68 -8.71 4.14
C SER A 92 9.30 -7.32 3.64
N LEU A 93 9.14 -6.40 4.56
CA LEU A 93 8.73 -5.04 4.27
C LEU A 93 9.65 -4.06 4.97
N TYR A 94 10.28 -3.19 4.18
CA TYR A 94 11.11 -2.12 4.71
C TYR A 94 10.30 -0.84 4.72
N HIS A 95 10.16 -0.22 5.90
CA HIS A 95 9.35 1.00 6.03
C HIS A 95 9.75 1.79 7.27
N GLN A 96 9.37 3.03 7.26
CA GLN A 96 9.58 3.91 8.40
C GLN A 96 8.32 4.72 8.69
#